data_57a6f7d630a4f42a29d5d84cca5a2a87
#
_entry.id   57a6f7d630a4f42a29d5d84cca5a2a87
#
_cell.length_a   1.000
_cell.length_b   1.000
_cell.length_c   1.000
_cell.angle_alpha   90.00
_cell.angle_beta   90.00
_cell.angle_gamma   90.00
#
_symmetry.space_group_name_H-M   'P 1'
#
loop_
_entity.id
_entity.type
_entity.pdbx_description
1 polymer ?
#
loop_
_entity_poly.entity_id
_entity_poly.type
_entity_poly.pdbx_seq_one_letter_code
_entity_poly.pdbx_strand_id
1 'polypeptide(L)'
;MRQAISAAERLTLTLRYLASGDDQQSISLSYRIGKTTVSHIIQETLNAIWKALKDKYVGPPKSATEWKNISRDFTSLWHLLHCIEAIDGKHIAMQCPKNSGSLYFNYKGWFSIV
;
A
#
# COMPACT_ATOMS: atom_id res chain seq x y z
N MET A 1 14.46 -16.20 29.17
CA MET A 1 13.39 -15.41 28.53
C MET A 1 13.84 -14.98 27.15
N ARG A 2 13.00 -15.07 26.10
CA ARG A 2 13.33 -14.56 24.77
C ARG A 2 13.23 -13.04 24.79
N GLN A 3 14.22 -12.36 24.21
CA GLN A 3 14.25 -10.89 24.12
C GLN A 3 13.04 -10.40 23.29
N ALA A 4 12.42 -9.31 23.69
CA ALA A 4 11.32 -8.70 22.96
C ALA A 4 11.81 -8.15 21.60
N ILE A 5 11.03 -8.36 20.55
CA ILE A 5 11.33 -7.85 19.21
C ILE A 5 11.20 -6.32 19.23
N SER A 6 12.28 -5.62 18.89
CA SER A 6 12.34 -4.16 18.93
C SER A 6 11.42 -3.50 17.88
N ALA A 7 11.04 -2.24 18.11
CA ALA A 7 10.23 -1.47 17.16
C ALA A 7 10.95 -1.31 15.80
N ALA A 8 12.26 -1.12 15.81
CA ALA A 8 13.08 -1.02 14.61
C ALA A 8 13.05 -2.33 13.79
N GLU A 9 13.17 -3.47 14.45
CA GLU A 9 13.11 -4.78 13.81
C GLU A 9 11.71 -5.07 13.22
N ARG A 10 10.65 -4.72 13.93
CA ARG A 10 9.26 -4.80 13.45
C ARG A 10 9.05 -3.94 12.20
N LEU A 11 9.55 -2.72 12.20
CA LEU A 11 9.46 -1.80 11.07
C LEU A 11 10.24 -2.34 9.87
N THR A 12 11.49 -2.77 10.07
CA THR A 12 12.35 -3.30 9.01
C THR A 12 11.74 -4.53 8.35
N LEU A 13 11.21 -5.46 9.15
CA LEU A 13 10.51 -6.65 8.67
C LEU A 13 9.30 -6.27 7.80
N THR A 14 8.50 -5.31 8.26
CA THR A 14 7.30 -4.87 7.54
C THR A 14 7.65 -4.13 6.26
N LEU A 15 8.67 -3.27 6.27
CA LEU A 15 9.14 -2.59 5.05
C LEU A 15 9.69 -3.58 4.03
N ARG A 16 10.42 -4.62 4.46
CA ARG A 16 10.86 -5.69 3.57
C ARG A 16 9.68 -6.41 2.92
N TYR A 17 8.67 -6.76 3.71
CA TYR A 17 7.43 -7.38 3.20
C TYR A 17 6.78 -6.54 2.10
N LEU A 18 6.64 -5.23 2.32
CA LEU A 18 6.05 -4.31 1.34
C LEU A 18 6.90 -4.13 0.08
N ALA A 19 8.22 -4.12 0.23
CA ALA A 19 9.15 -3.83 -0.87
C ALA A 19 9.43 -5.06 -1.75
N SER A 20 9.55 -6.25 -1.17
CA SER A 20 9.94 -7.46 -1.90
C SER A 20 8.74 -8.27 -2.42
N GLY A 21 7.57 -8.16 -1.78
CA GLY A 21 6.45 -9.06 -2.04
C GLY A 21 6.69 -10.50 -1.57
N ASP A 22 7.72 -10.73 -0.74
CA ASP A 22 8.03 -12.04 -0.17
C ASP A 22 6.84 -12.57 0.64
N ASP A 23 6.63 -13.88 0.63
CA ASP A 23 5.64 -14.48 1.50
C ASP A 23 6.08 -14.42 2.98
N GLN A 24 5.11 -14.49 3.89
CA GLN A 24 5.38 -14.40 5.32
C GLN A 24 6.21 -15.57 5.85
N GLN A 25 6.26 -16.70 5.16
CA GLN A 25 7.09 -17.83 5.52
C GLN A 25 8.57 -17.54 5.28
N SER A 26 8.90 -16.99 4.11
CA SER A 26 10.26 -16.56 3.76
C SER A 26 10.80 -15.51 4.73
N ILE A 27 9.94 -14.53 5.10
CA ILE A 27 10.29 -13.52 6.09
C ILE A 27 10.50 -14.14 7.47
N SER A 28 9.64 -15.07 7.89
CA SER A 28 9.75 -15.83 9.14
C SER A 28 11.11 -16.52 9.27
N LEU A 29 11.55 -17.20 8.22
CA LEU A 29 12.84 -17.87 8.18
C LEU A 29 14.02 -16.88 8.22
N SER A 30 13.93 -15.79 7.44
CA SER A 30 14.99 -14.77 7.36
C SER A 30 15.23 -14.07 8.69
N TYR A 31 14.16 -13.75 9.42
CA TYR A 31 14.24 -13.05 10.72
C TYR A 31 14.26 -14.00 11.91
N ARG A 32 14.17 -15.32 11.70
CA ARG A 32 14.08 -16.34 12.77
C ARG A 32 12.95 -16.08 13.77
N ILE A 33 11.82 -15.58 13.27
CA ILE A 33 10.62 -15.25 14.03
C ILE A 33 9.50 -16.20 13.56
N GLY A 34 8.67 -16.69 14.47
CA GLY A 34 7.55 -17.57 14.10
C GLY A 34 6.58 -16.89 13.11
N LYS A 35 6.06 -17.63 12.13
CA LYS A 35 5.16 -17.12 11.07
C LYS A 35 3.96 -16.36 11.62
N THR A 36 3.32 -16.87 12.67
CA THR A 36 2.19 -16.19 13.33
C THR A 36 2.59 -14.85 13.92
N THR A 37 3.77 -14.78 14.54
CA THR A 37 4.32 -13.53 15.08
C THR A 37 4.64 -12.54 13.97
N VAL A 38 5.19 -13.00 12.83
CA VAL A 38 5.42 -12.16 11.64
C VAL A 38 4.11 -11.57 11.14
N SER A 39 3.05 -12.36 11.02
CA SER A 39 1.72 -11.88 10.60
C SER A 39 1.19 -10.79 11.52
N HIS A 40 1.26 -10.98 12.84
CA HIS A 40 0.84 -9.96 13.81
C HIS A 40 1.69 -8.69 13.72
N ILE A 41 3.03 -8.82 13.61
CA ILE A 41 3.93 -7.67 13.48
C ILE A 41 3.57 -6.85 12.23
N ILE A 42 3.39 -7.49 11.08
CA ILE A 42 3.04 -6.81 9.84
C ILE A 42 1.73 -6.03 10.04
N GLN A 43 0.68 -6.68 10.55
CA GLN A 43 -0.63 -6.04 10.74
C GLN A 43 -0.57 -4.82 11.68
N GLU A 44 0.08 -4.98 12.84
CA GLU A 44 0.24 -3.89 13.81
C GLU A 44 1.06 -2.72 13.24
N THR A 45 2.15 -3.04 12.55
CA THR A 45 3.06 -2.02 12.00
C THR A 45 2.41 -1.28 10.83
N LEU A 46 1.67 -1.97 9.93
CA LEU A 46 0.91 -1.33 8.87
C LEU A 46 -0.12 -0.34 9.43
N ASN A 47 -0.85 -0.74 10.45
CA ASN A 47 -1.80 0.14 11.12
C ASN A 47 -1.12 1.36 11.77
N ALA A 48 0.06 1.17 12.37
CA ALA A 48 0.83 2.27 12.94
C ALA A 48 1.34 3.24 11.87
N ILE A 49 1.89 2.73 10.76
CA ILE A 49 2.33 3.52 9.60
C ILE A 49 1.15 4.33 9.04
N TRP A 50 0.01 3.67 8.81
CA TRP A 50 -1.20 4.33 8.32
C TRP A 50 -1.62 5.49 9.22
N LYS A 51 -1.76 5.24 10.54
CA LYS A 51 -2.14 6.27 11.51
C LYS A 51 -1.17 7.45 11.55
N ALA A 52 0.13 7.17 11.41
CA ALA A 52 1.15 8.22 11.48
C ALA A 52 1.24 9.07 10.20
N LEU A 53 0.97 8.48 9.04
CA LEU A 53 1.29 9.11 7.76
C LEU A 53 0.07 9.55 6.94
N LYS A 54 -1.11 8.98 7.17
CA LYS A 54 -2.30 9.24 6.35
C LYS A 54 -2.63 10.73 6.21
N ASP A 55 -2.63 11.47 7.33
CA ASP A 55 -3.06 12.87 7.34
C ASP A 55 -2.07 13.81 6.62
N LYS A 56 -0.82 13.36 6.48
CA LYS A 56 0.23 14.11 5.80
C LYS A 56 0.34 13.77 4.32
N TYR A 57 0.12 12.51 3.94
CA TYR A 57 0.42 12.02 2.59
C TYR A 57 -0.81 11.55 1.81
N VAL A 58 -1.94 11.34 2.49
CA VAL A 58 -3.17 10.81 1.86
C VAL A 58 -4.31 11.77 2.15
N GLY A 59 -4.65 12.58 1.20
CA GLY A 59 -5.79 13.49 1.30
C GLY A 59 -5.80 14.53 0.18
N PRO A 60 -6.97 15.11 -0.09
CA PRO A 60 -7.07 16.17 -1.08
C PRO A 60 -6.38 17.44 -0.56
N PRO A 61 -5.95 18.33 -1.47
CA PRO A 61 -5.48 19.66 -1.12
C PRO A 61 -6.50 20.41 -0.26
N LYS A 62 -6.01 21.10 0.76
CA LYS A 62 -6.87 21.72 1.78
C LYS A 62 -7.17 23.21 1.49
N SER A 63 -6.49 23.81 0.53
CA SER A 63 -6.61 25.22 0.21
C SER A 63 -6.72 25.50 -1.29
N ALA A 64 -7.37 26.60 -1.66
CA ALA A 64 -7.42 27.06 -3.05
C ALA A 64 -6.02 27.31 -3.65
N THR A 65 -5.05 27.69 -2.83
CA THR A 65 -3.66 27.91 -3.25
C THR A 65 -2.99 26.59 -3.65
N GLU A 66 -3.20 25.52 -2.88
CA GLU A 66 -2.67 24.19 -3.21
C GLU A 66 -3.26 23.67 -4.54
N TRP A 67 -4.56 23.80 -4.76
CA TRP A 67 -5.20 23.45 -6.03
C TRP A 67 -4.64 24.23 -7.22
N LYS A 68 -4.40 25.53 -7.06
CA LYS A 68 -3.78 26.37 -8.09
C LYS A 68 -2.34 25.97 -8.38
N ASN A 69 -1.58 25.56 -7.36
CA ASN A 69 -0.23 25.08 -7.56
C ASN A 69 -0.20 23.77 -8.36
N ILE A 70 -1.08 22.80 -8.01
CA ILE A 70 -1.24 21.55 -8.76
C ILE A 70 -1.59 21.83 -10.23
N SER A 71 -2.56 22.70 -10.50
CA SER A 71 -2.93 23.07 -11.87
C SER A 71 -1.78 23.71 -12.63
N ARG A 72 -0.97 24.55 -11.97
CA ARG A 72 0.23 25.14 -12.56
C ARG A 72 1.28 24.08 -12.89
N ASP A 73 1.49 23.10 -12.01
CA ASP A 73 2.45 22.01 -12.22
C ASP A 73 2.01 21.12 -13.40
N PHE A 74 0.73 20.76 -13.49
CA PHE A 74 0.19 20.06 -14.67
C PHE A 74 0.39 20.87 -15.97
N THR A 75 0.18 22.18 -15.92
CA THR A 75 0.40 23.04 -17.09
C THR A 75 1.87 23.11 -17.47
N SER A 76 2.78 23.29 -16.51
CA SER A 76 4.21 23.50 -16.78
C SER A 76 4.94 22.22 -17.21
N LEU A 77 4.58 21.07 -16.62
CA LEU A 77 5.25 19.79 -16.87
C LEU A 77 4.64 19.01 -18.03
N TRP A 78 3.34 19.10 -18.21
CA TRP A 78 2.60 18.22 -19.12
C TRP A 78 1.75 19.00 -20.15
N HIS A 79 1.79 20.33 -20.14
CA HIS A 79 0.96 21.21 -20.99
C HIS A 79 -0.55 20.95 -20.87
N LEU A 80 -1.01 20.43 -19.73
CA LEU A 80 -2.42 20.19 -19.43
C LEU A 80 -3.01 21.39 -18.69
N LEU A 81 -3.66 22.27 -19.45
CA LEU A 81 -4.29 23.48 -18.91
C LEU A 81 -5.47 23.09 -18.00
N HIS A 82 -5.57 23.75 -16.83
CA HIS A 82 -6.65 23.58 -15.86
C HIS A 82 -6.82 22.16 -15.30
N CYS A 83 -5.87 21.27 -15.51
CA CYS A 83 -5.86 19.96 -14.90
C CYS A 83 -5.48 20.07 -13.43
N ILE A 84 -6.29 19.47 -12.56
CA ILE A 84 -6.07 19.49 -11.10
C ILE A 84 -5.87 18.09 -10.52
N GLU A 85 -6.17 17.05 -11.29
CA GLU A 85 -6.08 15.66 -10.84
C GLU A 85 -5.94 14.73 -12.05
N ALA A 86 -5.27 13.60 -11.85
CA ALA A 86 -5.26 12.49 -12.78
C ALA A 86 -5.69 11.22 -12.04
N ILE A 87 -6.74 10.56 -12.54
CA ILE A 87 -7.28 9.33 -11.96
C ILE A 87 -6.98 8.19 -12.91
N ASP A 88 -6.33 7.14 -12.39
CA ASP A 88 -6.07 5.92 -13.13
C ASP A 88 -6.48 4.69 -12.30
N GLY A 89 -7.14 3.76 -12.97
CA GLY A 89 -7.59 2.50 -12.38
C GLY A 89 -6.55 1.39 -12.59
N LYS A 90 -5.98 0.88 -11.50
CA LYS A 90 -5.05 -0.24 -11.55
C LYS A 90 -5.70 -1.53 -11.10
N HIS A 91 -5.69 -2.54 -11.96
CA HIS A 91 -6.08 -3.90 -11.58
C HIS A 91 -5.08 -4.51 -10.61
N ILE A 92 -5.53 -4.88 -9.42
CA ILE A 92 -4.76 -5.62 -8.43
C ILE A 92 -5.17 -7.07 -8.48
N ALA A 93 -4.21 -7.96 -8.80
CA ALA A 93 -4.47 -9.40 -8.87
C ALA A 93 -4.91 -9.93 -7.51
N MET A 94 -5.92 -10.78 -7.52
CA MET A 94 -6.44 -11.41 -6.30
C MET A 94 -6.81 -12.87 -6.56
N GLN A 95 -6.83 -13.66 -5.51
CA GLN A 95 -7.40 -14.99 -5.56
C GLN A 95 -8.93 -14.89 -5.64
N CYS A 96 -9.55 -15.67 -6.53
CA CYS A 96 -11.00 -15.70 -6.66
C CYS A 96 -11.67 -15.97 -5.31
N PRO A 97 -12.54 -15.09 -4.82
CA PRO A 97 -13.32 -15.35 -3.61
C PRO A 97 -14.25 -16.55 -3.81
N LYS A 98 -14.46 -17.34 -2.76
CA LYS A 98 -15.38 -18.46 -2.81
C LYS A 98 -16.78 -17.99 -3.19
N ASN A 99 -17.42 -18.70 -4.10
CA ASN A 99 -18.79 -18.45 -4.59
C ASN A 99 -18.97 -17.10 -5.32
N SER A 100 -17.91 -16.45 -5.78
CA SER A 100 -18.01 -15.18 -6.52
C SER A 100 -18.22 -15.36 -8.04
N GLY A 101 -18.12 -16.59 -8.56
CA GLY A 101 -18.24 -16.84 -10.00
C GLY A 101 -17.25 -15.96 -10.81
N SER A 102 -17.76 -15.27 -11.81
CA SER A 102 -16.97 -14.38 -12.68
C SER A 102 -16.96 -12.91 -12.23
N LEU A 103 -17.49 -12.57 -11.05
CA LEU A 103 -17.68 -11.19 -10.61
C LEU A 103 -16.37 -10.35 -10.62
N TYR A 104 -15.24 -10.97 -10.27
CA TYR A 104 -13.94 -10.32 -10.24
C TYR A 104 -13.02 -10.69 -11.41
N PHE A 105 -13.57 -11.41 -12.41
CA PHE A 105 -12.83 -11.82 -13.60
C PHE A 105 -12.76 -10.65 -14.58
N ASN A 106 -11.56 -10.18 -14.88
CA ASN A 106 -11.36 -9.02 -15.75
C ASN A 106 -11.14 -9.41 -17.22
N TYR A 107 -11.18 -8.43 -18.11
CA TYR A 107 -10.99 -8.61 -19.56
C TYR A 107 -9.60 -9.11 -19.96
N LYS A 108 -8.62 -9.09 -19.04
CA LYS A 108 -7.26 -9.61 -19.24
C LYS A 108 -7.13 -11.10 -18.90
N GLY A 109 -8.22 -11.76 -18.49
CA GLY A 109 -8.26 -13.19 -18.23
C GLY A 109 -7.81 -13.62 -16.81
N TRP A 110 -7.90 -12.74 -15.81
CA TRP A 110 -7.56 -13.06 -14.42
C TRP A 110 -8.43 -12.31 -13.41
N PHE A 111 -8.44 -12.76 -12.15
CA PHE A 111 -9.24 -12.14 -11.09
C PHE A 111 -8.55 -10.93 -10.50
N SER A 112 -9.27 -9.81 -10.40
CA SER A 112 -8.74 -8.53 -9.89
C SER A 112 -9.83 -7.65 -9.28
N ILE A 113 -9.38 -6.69 -8.50
CA ILE A 113 -10.13 -5.48 -8.09
C ILE A 113 -9.42 -4.25 -8.65
N VAL A 114 -10.19 -3.18 -8.83
CA VAL A 114 -9.71 -1.84 -9.22
C VAL A 114 -9.90 -0.89 -8.05
#